data_4e910e9af34e4e80e8efad6534530992
#
_entry.id   4e910e9af34e4e80e8efad6534530992
#
_cell.length_a   1.000
_cell.length_b   1.000
_cell.length_c   1.000
_cell.angle_alpha   90.00
_cell.angle_beta   90.00
_cell.angle_gamma   90.00
#
_symmetry.space_group_name_H-M   'P 1'
#
loop_
_entity.id
_entity.type
_entity.pdbx_description
1 polymer ?
#
loop_
_entity_poly.entity_id
_entity_poly.type
_entity_poly.pdbx_seq_one_letter_code
_entity_poly.pdbx_strand_id
1 'polypeptide(L)'
;MILALLLLMAACGSKNEAENEAENEAQEAEVEVTDVTLTDAQVKKLEIAFGPLPMHEFAGEVEANGKLAVAPQSQASVSPVVGGNIRQIMVHEGQKVAKGQVLATLSHPDMLDVQSRYLDAHNRLIYVGAEYERQKKLYNEHVGSGKEYQQVTSEYRQLQGQLRTTAAQLSMMGISPESVAEGKTVTAIALRAPISGTVEMISAQTGQYVDSQQEVFHIVNFNDIYADLLVFEKDLPRIRVGQAVDFELKSSCGDKFTGKITSIGRIFDNNPKATHVRATIEGPEHEFAEGLYLCGKIATDTQQAPALSTESVVDFAGKSYAFTATHAAGQWTFHPVEVTRIREEKGFVEILPARTPLSGTQFALSGAYYILSEMKKAETGEED
;
A
#
# COMPACT_ATOMS: atom_id res chain seq x y z
N MET A 1 31.08 -11.94 -57.42
CA MET A 1 32.13 -12.99 -57.54
C MET A 1 31.60 -14.14 -56.67
N ILE A 2 30.92 -15.11 -57.38
CA ILE A 2 31.43 -16.47 -57.57
C ILE A 2 31.45 -17.23 -56.23
N LEU A 3 30.73 -18.33 -55.95
CA LEU A 3 30.39 -19.48 -56.75
C LEU A 3 29.31 -20.33 -56.06
N ALA A 4 28.41 -20.81 -56.80
CA ALA A 4 27.47 -21.90 -56.55
C ALA A 4 28.20 -23.22 -56.29
N LEU A 5 27.57 -24.13 -55.46
CA LEU A 5 27.62 -25.55 -55.82
C LEU A 5 26.40 -26.30 -55.29
N LEU A 6 25.65 -26.85 -56.23
CA LEU A 6 24.65 -27.90 -56.01
C LEU A 6 25.33 -29.20 -55.57
N LEU A 7 24.61 -30.00 -54.74
CA LEU A 7 24.63 -31.46 -54.89
C LEU A 7 23.30 -32.05 -54.45
N LEU A 8 22.53 -32.55 -55.41
CA LEU A 8 21.47 -33.56 -55.23
C LEU A 8 22.08 -34.88 -54.81
N MET A 9 21.44 -35.64 -53.96
CA MET A 9 21.21 -37.08 -54.16
C MET A 9 20.06 -37.53 -53.25
N ALA A 10 19.15 -38.15 -53.88
CA ALA A 10 18.00 -38.92 -53.53
C ALA A 10 18.29 -40.18 -52.70
N ALA A 11 17.31 -40.61 -51.88
CA ALA A 11 16.75 -41.96 -51.81
C ALA A 11 15.71 -42.03 -50.69
N CYS A 12 14.50 -42.13 -51.08
CA CYS A 12 13.53 -43.21 -50.91
C CYS A 12 13.42 -43.88 -49.50
N GLY A 13 12.22 -43.81 -48.91
CA GLY A 13 11.59 -44.97 -48.33
C GLY A 13 11.41 -44.95 -46.84
N SER A 14 10.31 -44.42 -46.36
CA SER A 14 9.45 -45.07 -45.39
C SER A 14 8.34 -44.07 -44.94
N LYS A 15 7.27 -44.05 -45.68
CA LYS A 15 6.00 -43.43 -45.30
C LYS A 15 5.12 -44.52 -44.71
N ASN A 16 4.39 -44.19 -43.67
CA ASN A 16 3.33 -44.94 -43.01
C ASN A 16 3.73 -45.66 -41.72
N GLU A 17 3.85 -44.91 -40.62
CA GLU A 17 3.54 -45.40 -39.28
C GLU A 17 3.39 -44.27 -38.22
N ALA A 18 3.63 -43.00 -38.58
CA ALA A 18 3.60 -41.89 -37.64
C ALA A 18 2.39 -40.94 -37.79
N GLU A 19 1.44 -41.22 -38.67
CA GLU A 19 0.21 -40.40 -38.82
C GLU A 19 -1.04 -41.05 -38.19
N ASN A 20 -0.94 -42.23 -37.57
CA ASN A 20 -2.07 -42.89 -36.89
C ASN A 20 -2.07 -42.79 -35.34
N GLU A 21 -1.05 -42.18 -34.73
CA GLU A 21 -1.08 -41.95 -33.26
C GLU A 21 -1.48 -40.50 -32.85
N ALA A 22 -1.58 -39.56 -33.79
CA ALA A 22 -1.93 -38.17 -33.51
C ALA A 22 -3.42 -37.84 -33.71
N GLU A 23 -4.24 -38.79 -34.21
CA GLU A 23 -5.68 -38.61 -34.38
C GLU A 23 -6.52 -39.34 -33.31
N ASN A 24 -5.89 -39.97 -32.31
CA ASN A 24 -6.61 -40.76 -31.31
C ASN A 24 -6.63 -40.14 -29.91
N GLU A 25 -6.16 -38.90 -29.74
CA GLU A 25 -6.20 -38.14 -28.47
C GLU A 25 -7.21 -36.99 -28.44
N ALA A 26 -8.07 -36.82 -29.41
CA ALA A 26 -9.07 -35.76 -29.47
C ALA A 26 -10.50 -36.27 -29.65
N GLN A 27 -10.85 -37.39 -29.02
CA GLN A 27 -12.23 -37.76 -28.70
C GLN A 27 -12.33 -37.95 -27.17
N GLU A 28 -12.24 -36.86 -26.42
CA GLU A 28 -12.96 -36.79 -25.14
C GLU A 28 -14.44 -36.98 -25.49
N ALA A 29 -14.93 -38.18 -25.24
CA ALA A 29 -16.35 -38.48 -25.30
C ALA A 29 -17.07 -37.46 -24.42
N GLU A 30 -17.86 -36.56 -25.00
CA GLU A 30 -18.86 -35.80 -24.27
C GLU A 30 -19.74 -36.85 -23.57
N VAL A 31 -19.43 -37.06 -22.28
CA VAL A 31 -20.29 -37.88 -21.42
C VAL A 31 -21.56 -37.06 -21.19
N GLU A 32 -22.58 -37.32 -21.98
CA GLU A 32 -23.92 -36.68 -21.80
C GLU A 32 -24.47 -37.10 -20.45
N VAL A 33 -24.56 -36.16 -19.54
CA VAL A 33 -25.21 -36.36 -18.24
C VAL A 33 -26.73 -36.48 -18.47
N THR A 34 -27.28 -37.70 -18.36
CA THR A 34 -28.66 -38.00 -18.68
C THR A 34 -29.58 -37.94 -17.45
N ASP A 35 -30.88 -37.85 -17.68
CA ASP A 35 -31.89 -37.87 -16.61
C ASP A 35 -31.88 -39.22 -15.89
N VAL A 36 -32.10 -39.23 -14.57
CA VAL A 36 -32.22 -40.44 -13.76
C VAL A 36 -33.54 -40.46 -13.02
N THR A 37 -34.18 -41.63 -12.96
CA THR A 37 -35.44 -41.84 -12.22
C THR A 37 -35.21 -42.69 -10.99
N LEU A 38 -35.73 -42.25 -9.83
CA LEU A 38 -35.72 -42.98 -8.57
C LEU A 38 -37.17 -43.14 -8.06
N THR A 39 -37.47 -44.27 -7.41
CA THR A 39 -38.74 -44.49 -6.74
C THR A 39 -38.82 -43.71 -5.43
N ASP A 40 -40.03 -43.42 -4.93
CA ASP A 40 -40.26 -42.76 -3.64
C ASP A 40 -39.57 -43.51 -2.48
N ALA A 41 -39.49 -44.85 -2.55
CA ALA A 41 -38.79 -45.66 -1.54
C ALA A 41 -37.26 -45.46 -1.53
N GLN A 42 -36.66 -45.35 -2.72
CA GLN A 42 -35.21 -45.06 -2.87
C GLN A 42 -34.89 -43.66 -2.40
N VAL A 43 -35.66 -42.66 -2.82
CA VAL A 43 -35.47 -41.25 -2.39
C VAL A 43 -35.56 -41.12 -0.88
N LYS A 44 -36.54 -41.78 -0.25
CA LYS A 44 -36.69 -41.79 1.20
C LYS A 44 -35.56 -42.51 1.91
N LYS A 45 -35.03 -43.60 1.36
CA LYS A 45 -33.88 -44.35 1.92
C LYS A 45 -32.61 -43.56 1.82
N LEU A 46 -32.42 -42.74 0.79
CA LEU A 46 -31.25 -41.89 0.55
C LEU A 46 -31.35 -40.52 1.22
N GLU A 47 -32.49 -40.27 1.93
CA GLU A 47 -32.74 -38.99 2.63
C GLU A 47 -32.54 -37.75 1.76
N ILE A 48 -32.92 -37.81 0.46
CA ILE A 48 -32.80 -36.70 -0.48
C ILE A 48 -33.85 -35.65 -0.13
N ALA A 49 -33.42 -34.46 0.23
CA ALA A 49 -34.28 -33.32 0.50
C ALA A 49 -34.49 -32.48 -0.76
N PHE A 50 -35.70 -31.92 -0.91
CA PHE A 50 -36.07 -31.09 -2.06
C PHE A 50 -36.56 -29.72 -1.61
N GLY A 51 -36.35 -28.73 -2.45
CA GLY A 51 -36.87 -27.39 -2.22
C GLY A 51 -36.58 -26.44 -3.37
N PRO A 52 -37.13 -25.23 -3.30
CA PRO A 52 -36.75 -24.17 -4.20
C PRO A 52 -35.25 -23.83 -3.96
N LEU A 53 -34.59 -23.26 -4.95
CA LEU A 53 -33.23 -22.80 -4.82
C LEU A 53 -33.16 -21.75 -3.68
N PRO A 54 -32.46 -22.06 -2.56
CA PRO A 54 -32.42 -21.15 -1.42
C PRO A 54 -31.52 -19.96 -1.69
N MET A 55 -31.85 -18.84 -1.08
CA MET A 55 -30.96 -17.67 -1.00
C MET A 55 -30.17 -17.73 0.32
N HIS A 56 -28.87 -17.66 0.25
CA HIS A 56 -27.99 -17.66 1.41
C HIS A 56 -27.28 -16.31 1.53
N GLU A 57 -27.05 -15.88 2.77
CA GLU A 57 -26.28 -14.66 3.05
C GLU A 57 -24.79 -15.00 3.13
N PHE A 58 -24.06 -14.53 2.17
CA PHE A 58 -22.59 -14.63 2.16
C PHE A 58 -21.98 -13.35 2.68
N ALA A 59 -20.91 -13.46 3.46
CA ALA A 59 -20.12 -12.31 3.83
C ALA A 59 -19.57 -11.66 2.56
N GLY A 60 -19.80 -10.37 2.44
CA GLY A 60 -19.21 -9.60 1.36
C GLY A 60 -17.75 -9.33 1.67
N GLU A 61 -16.85 -9.66 0.76
CA GLU A 61 -15.44 -9.32 0.85
C GLU A 61 -14.98 -8.65 -0.44
N VAL A 62 -14.01 -7.74 -0.31
CA VAL A 62 -13.29 -7.15 -1.43
C VAL A 62 -11.80 -7.36 -1.16
N GLU A 63 -11.15 -8.09 -2.06
CA GLU A 63 -9.70 -8.26 -2.01
C GLU A 63 -9.01 -7.07 -2.67
N ALA A 64 -8.04 -6.49 -1.98
CA ALA A 64 -7.23 -5.39 -2.45
C ALA A 64 -5.75 -5.64 -2.14
N ASN A 65 -4.91 -5.53 -3.16
CA ASN A 65 -3.48 -5.55 -2.96
C ASN A 65 -2.98 -4.17 -2.56
N GLY A 66 -1.92 -4.13 -1.78
CA GLY A 66 -1.33 -2.88 -1.34
C GLY A 66 0.06 -3.05 -0.79
N LYS A 67 0.54 -2.00 -0.14
CA LYS A 67 1.83 -1.98 0.54
C LYS A 67 1.72 -1.20 1.85
N LEU A 68 2.62 -1.50 2.77
CA LEU A 68 2.82 -0.67 3.95
C LEU A 68 3.49 0.64 3.54
N ALA A 69 2.98 1.74 4.04
CA ALA A 69 3.53 3.07 3.84
C ALA A 69 3.57 3.85 5.15
N VAL A 70 4.51 4.77 5.26
CA VAL A 70 4.59 5.70 6.38
C VAL A 70 4.03 7.05 5.96
N ALA A 71 3.31 7.71 6.87
CA ALA A 71 2.73 9.01 6.58
C ALA A 71 3.84 10.06 6.28
N PRO A 72 3.67 10.94 5.28
CA PRO A 72 4.70 11.92 4.91
C PRO A 72 5.17 12.82 6.07
N GLN A 73 4.28 13.12 7.03
CA GLN A 73 4.64 13.88 8.24
C GLN A 73 5.48 13.08 9.25
N SER A 74 5.55 11.76 9.09
CA SER A 74 6.31 10.85 9.94
C SER A 74 7.63 10.40 9.30
N GLN A 75 8.00 11.04 8.20
CA GLN A 75 9.31 10.92 7.55
C GLN A 75 9.99 12.30 7.50
N ALA A 76 11.29 12.32 7.59
CA ALA A 76 12.05 13.55 7.50
C ALA A 76 13.41 13.33 6.82
N SER A 77 13.64 14.10 5.75
CA SER A 77 14.95 14.28 5.15
C SER A 77 15.68 15.40 5.86
N VAL A 78 16.85 15.12 6.38
CA VAL A 78 17.67 16.09 7.12
C VAL A 78 18.80 16.57 6.24
N SER A 79 18.72 17.85 5.84
CA SER A 79 19.75 18.56 5.07
C SER A 79 20.30 19.72 5.89
N PRO A 80 21.58 20.13 5.71
CA PRO A 80 22.12 21.28 6.40
C PRO A 80 21.52 22.59 5.85
N VAL A 81 21.32 23.58 6.71
CA VAL A 81 20.86 24.93 6.30
C VAL A 81 21.95 25.66 5.50
N VAL A 82 23.21 25.42 5.83
CA VAL A 82 24.39 25.94 5.14
C VAL A 82 25.30 24.75 4.85
N GLY A 83 25.81 24.66 3.62
CA GLY A 83 26.75 23.63 3.23
C GLY A 83 28.01 23.68 4.11
N GLY A 84 28.71 22.53 4.22
CA GLY A 84 29.91 22.44 5.01
C GLY A 84 30.51 21.04 5.05
N ASN A 85 31.70 20.94 5.64
CA ASN A 85 32.32 19.66 5.86
C ASN A 85 31.78 18.99 7.11
N ILE A 86 31.40 17.73 6.99
CA ILE A 86 30.97 16.91 8.13
C ILE A 86 32.19 16.68 9.03
N ARG A 87 32.11 17.16 10.24
CA ARG A 87 33.16 16.99 11.23
C ARG A 87 33.07 15.69 11.96
N GLN A 88 31.86 15.31 12.34
CA GLN A 88 31.58 14.09 13.06
C GLN A 88 30.11 13.66 12.85
N ILE A 89 29.89 12.39 12.68
CA ILE A 89 28.57 11.75 12.71
C ILE A 89 28.44 11.07 14.09
N MET A 90 27.30 11.30 14.77
CA MET A 90 27.08 10.87 16.17
C MET A 90 26.05 9.75 16.29
N VAL A 91 25.49 9.31 15.16
CA VAL A 91 24.45 8.27 15.09
C VAL A 91 24.83 7.23 14.04
N HIS A 92 24.17 6.10 14.06
CA HIS A 92 24.30 5.04 13.05
C HIS A 92 22.91 4.67 12.49
N GLU A 93 22.89 4.01 11.35
CA GLU A 93 21.67 3.46 10.75
C GLU A 93 21.03 2.45 11.69
N GLY A 94 19.69 2.44 11.75
CA GLY A 94 18.89 1.65 12.69
C GLY A 94 18.78 2.26 14.10
N GLN A 95 19.45 3.37 14.40
CA GLN A 95 19.38 4.01 15.72
C GLN A 95 18.11 4.82 15.89
N LYS A 96 17.41 4.63 17.00
CA LYS A 96 16.29 5.50 17.41
C LYS A 96 16.82 6.84 17.92
N VAL A 97 16.22 7.93 17.43
CA VAL A 97 16.58 9.31 17.79
C VAL A 97 15.36 10.09 18.26
N ALA A 98 15.58 11.01 19.18
CA ALA A 98 14.55 11.94 19.64
C ALA A 98 14.58 13.23 18.81
N LYS A 99 13.44 13.90 18.68
CA LYS A 99 13.36 15.24 18.09
C LYS A 99 14.34 16.21 18.77
N GLY A 100 15.15 16.91 17.98
CA GLY A 100 16.18 17.84 18.46
C GLY A 100 17.53 17.19 18.80
N GLN A 101 17.63 15.85 18.78
CA GLN A 101 18.90 15.14 19.00
C GLN A 101 19.92 15.51 17.93
N VAL A 102 21.18 15.68 18.33
CA VAL A 102 22.27 15.95 17.40
C VAL A 102 22.64 14.67 16.63
N LEU A 103 22.65 14.77 15.32
CA LEU A 103 22.97 13.67 14.40
C LEU A 103 24.41 13.77 13.91
N ALA A 104 24.81 15.00 13.54
CA ALA A 104 26.16 15.30 13.07
C ALA A 104 26.54 16.73 13.42
N THR A 105 27.84 17.05 13.28
CA THR A 105 28.34 18.40 13.32
C THR A 105 29.03 18.76 12.01
N LEU A 106 28.79 20.00 11.54
CA LEU A 106 29.36 20.54 10.31
C LEU A 106 30.20 21.79 10.61
N SER A 107 31.21 22.05 9.78
CA SER A 107 32.02 23.27 9.81
C SER A 107 32.15 23.87 8.43
N HIS A 108 32.03 25.18 8.34
CA HIS A 108 32.28 25.96 7.11
C HIS A 108 32.83 27.35 7.46
N PRO A 109 33.76 27.92 6.65
CA PRO A 109 34.30 29.27 6.88
C PRO A 109 33.21 30.35 6.91
N ASP A 110 32.18 30.29 6.09
CA ASP A 110 31.07 31.25 6.03
C ASP A 110 30.37 31.47 7.37
N MET A 111 30.41 30.47 8.26
CA MET A 111 29.85 30.60 9.62
C MET A 111 30.60 31.64 10.43
N LEU A 112 31.94 31.77 10.23
CA LEU A 112 32.76 32.75 10.90
C LEU A 112 32.51 34.15 10.33
N ASP A 113 32.27 34.26 9.02
CA ASP A 113 31.95 35.52 8.36
C ASP A 113 30.65 36.14 8.86
N VAL A 114 29.61 35.32 9.05
CA VAL A 114 28.33 35.82 9.59
C VAL A 114 28.51 36.28 11.04
N GLN A 115 29.27 35.53 11.86
CA GLN A 115 29.56 35.90 13.25
C GLN A 115 30.35 37.20 13.31
N SER A 116 31.38 37.37 12.45
CA SER A 116 32.17 38.58 12.36
C SER A 116 31.34 39.80 11.99
N ARG A 117 30.49 39.68 10.96
CA ARG A 117 29.59 40.78 10.54
C ARG A 117 28.55 41.13 11.62
N TYR A 118 28.06 40.16 12.35
CA TYR A 118 27.16 40.41 13.48
C TYR A 118 27.89 41.17 14.60
N LEU A 119 29.08 40.73 14.97
CA LEU A 119 29.87 41.35 16.05
C LEU A 119 30.27 42.78 15.70
N ASP A 120 30.67 43.03 14.43
CA ASP A 120 30.98 44.39 13.95
C ASP A 120 29.76 45.30 14.03
N ALA A 121 28.61 44.86 13.51
CA ALA A 121 27.35 45.61 13.58
C ALA A 121 26.92 45.87 15.03
N HIS A 122 27.09 44.88 15.93
CA HIS A 122 26.78 44.99 17.35
C HIS A 122 27.63 46.07 18.04
N ASN A 123 28.95 45.98 17.88
CA ASN A 123 29.89 46.92 18.51
C ASN A 123 29.74 48.36 17.98
N ARG A 124 29.56 48.51 16.66
CA ARG A 124 29.28 49.81 16.03
C ARG A 124 27.96 50.42 16.49
N LEU A 125 26.90 49.58 16.65
CA LEU A 125 25.61 50.06 17.12
C LEU A 125 25.68 50.64 18.53
N ILE A 126 26.49 50.09 19.41
CA ILE A 126 26.71 50.64 20.77
C ILE A 126 27.29 52.06 20.68
N TYR A 127 28.31 52.26 19.86
CA TYR A 127 28.91 53.56 19.67
C TYR A 127 27.98 54.57 19.01
N VAL A 128 27.40 54.21 17.85
CA VAL A 128 26.52 55.10 17.09
C VAL A 128 25.22 55.36 17.86
N GLY A 129 24.74 54.40 18.68
CA GLY A 129 23.60 54.59 19.55
C GLY A 129 23.79 55.67 20.59
N ALA A 130 24.99 55.69 21.23
CA ALA A 130 25.32 56.76 22.16
C ALA A 130 25.41 58.13 21.45
N GLU A 131 25.98 58.18 20.23
CA GLU A 131 26.03 59.40 19.42
C GLU A 131 24.63 59.88 18.98
N TYR A 132 23.75 58.93 18.57
CA TYR A 132 22.35 59.22 18.20
C TYR A 132 21.61 59.88 19.36
N GLU A 133 21.68 59.31 20.57
CA GLU A 133 21.02 59.90 21.74
C GLU A 133 21.60 61.29 22.10
N ARG A 134 22.91 61.50 21.95
CA ARG A 134 23.54 62.82 22.15
C ARG A 134 23.02 63.84 21.13
N GLN A 135 23.07 63.54 19.83
CA GLN A 135 22.63 64.44 18.76
C GLN A 135 21.13 64.70 18.82
N LYS A 136 20.34 63.71 19.21
CA LYS A 136 18.89 63.88 19.42
C LYS A 136 18.59 64.88 20.54
N LYS A 137 19.34 64.81 21.66
CA LYS A 137 19.20 65.80 22.77
C LYS A 137 19.58 67.18 22.33
N LEU A 138 20.73 67.39 21.67
CA LEU A 138 21.18 68.69 21.15
C LEU A 138 20.23 69.28 20.15
N TYR A 139 19.66 68.47 19.26
CA TYR A 139 18.68 68.91 18.29
C TYR A 139 17.34 69.36 18.97
N ASN A 140 16.88 68.63 19.95
CA ASN A 140 15.67 68.99 20.71
C ASN A 140 15.83 70.27 21.53
N GLU A 141 17.06 70.57 22.00
CA GLU A 141 17.42 71.78 22.72
C GLU A 141 17.72 72.94 21.78
N HIS A 142 17.60 72.76 20.44
CA HIS A 142 17.83 73.78 19.40
C HIS A 142 19.29 74.30 19.31
N VAL A 143 20.26 73.54 19.85
CA VAL A 143 21.70 73.89 19.81
C VAL A 143 22.50 73.00 18.87
N GLY A 144 21.92 71.93 18.32
CA GLY A 144 22.55 70.97 17.42
C GLY A 144 22.20 71.18 15.93
N SER A 145 23.07 70.68 15.05
CA SER A 145 22.86 70.66 13.60
C SER A 145 21.82 69.62 13.19
N GLY A 146 20.72 70.04 12.52
CA GLY A 146 19.73 69.13 11.95
C GLY A 146 20.31 68.14 10.95
N LYS A 147 21.39 68.54 10.21
CA LYS A 147 22.08 67.67 9.26
C LYS A 147 22.81 66.54 9.98
N GLU A 148 23.51 66.86 11.04
CA GLU A 148 24.24 65.83 11.82
C GLU A 148 23.31 64.84 12.51
N TYR A 149 22.19 65.34 13.08
CA TYR A 149 21.14 64.49 13.64
C TYR A 149 20.55 63.54 12.58
N GLN A 150 20.25 64.05 11.39
CA GLN A 150 19.69 63.18 10.29
C GLN A 150 20.74 62.13 9.85
N GLN A 151 22.02 62.52 9.74
CA GLN A 151 23.09 61.58 9.36
C GLN A 151 23.24 60.46 10.37
N VAL A 152 23.37 60.76 11.66
CA VAL A 152 23.50 59.78 12.71
C VAL A 152 22.22 58.91 12.82
N THR A 153 21.04 59.48 12.63
CA THR A 153 19.78 58.74 12.62
C THR A 153 19.77 57.69 11.52
N SER A 154 20.25 58.08 10.32
CA SER A 154 20.32 57.16 9.17
C SER A 154 21.29 56.03 9.44
N GLU A 155 22.50 56.30 9.94
CA GLU A 155 23.51 55.30 10.28
C GLU A 155 23.02 54.36 11.40
N TYR A 156 22.41 54.91 12.44
CA TYR A 156 21.82 54.13 13.52
C TYR A 156 20.78 53.12 13.04
N ARG A 157 19.87 53.57 12.18
CA ARG A 157 18.82 52.73 11.57
C ARG A 157 19.41 51.66 10.66
N GLN A 158 20.43 51.99 9.87
CA GLN A 158 21.14 51.04 9.01
C GLN A 158 21.80 49.92 9.83
N LEU A 159 22.52 50.27 10.89
CA LEU A 159 23.15 49.30 11.78
C LEU A 159 22.14 48.42 12.52
N GLN A 160 21.00 48.99 12.94
CA GLN A 160 19.89 48.19 13.50
C GLN A 160 19.35 47.17 12.50
N GLY A 161 19.20 47.56 11.23
CA GLY A 161 18.78 46.66 10.16
C GLY A 161 19.79 45.55 9.94
N GLN A 162 21.07 45.87 9.85
CA GLN A 162 22.17 44.92 9.65
C GLN A 162 22.26 43.94 10.83
N LEU A 163 22.16 44.43 12.07
CA LEU A 163 22.20 43.60 13.27
C LEU A 163 21.06 42.59 13.28
N ARG A 164 19.82 43.03 12.98
CA ARG A 164 18.64 42.13 12.92
C ARG A 164 18.80 41.05 11.86
N THR A 165 19.31 41.42 10.67
CA THR A 165 19.50 40.47 9.57
C THR A 165 20.55 39.42 9.90
N THR A 166 21.73 39.87 10.43
CA THR A 166 22.78 38.92 10.79
C THR A 166 22.43 38.08 12.01
N ALA A 167 21.65 38.61 12.99
CA ALA A 167 21.14 37.84 14.10
C ALA A 167 20.16 36.72 13.60
N ALA A 168 19.30 37.04 12.64
CA ALA A 168 18.40 36.03 12.04
C ALA A 168 19.21 34.95 11.29
N GLN A 169 20.25 35.32 10.54
CA GLN A 169 21.15 34.36 9.88
C GLN A 169 21.82 33.40 10.89
N LEU A 170 22.36 33.94 12.00
CA LEU A 170 22.93 33.12 13.07
C LEU A 170 21.93 32.16 13.69
N SER A 171 20.73 32.68 13.99
CA SER A 171 19.63 31.84 14.57
C SER A 171 19.22 30.71 13.62
N MET A 172 19.14 30.94 12.31
CA MET A 172 18.87 29.91 11.31
C MET A 172 19.94 28.82 11.28
N MET A 173 21.19 29.17 11.57
CA MET A 173 22.31 28.21 11.72
C MET A 173 22.32 27.53 13.10
N GLY A 174 21.40 27.85 14.00
CA GLY A 174 21.39 27.36 15.38
C GLY A 174 22.49 27.98 16.27
N ILE A 175 23.04 29.12 15.89
CA ILE A 175 24.03 29.89 16.66
C ILE A 175 23.30 31.00 17.43
N SER A 176 23.51 31.07 18.77
CA SER A 176 22.96 32.17 19.58
C SER A 176 23.68 33.49 19.28
N PRO A 177 22.97 34.55 18.81
CA PRO A 177 23.53 35.86 18.62
C PRO A 177 24.13 36.45 19.91
N GLU A 178 23.48 36.18 21.04
CA GLU A 178 23.92 36.66 22.36
C GLU A 178 25.29 36.09 22.73
N SER A 179 25.50 34.79 22.49
CA SER A 179 26.78 34.13 22.72
C SER A 179 27.89 34.73 21.86
N VAL A 180 27.57 35.09 20.60
CA VAL A 180 28.52 35.78 19.71
C VAL A 180 28.83 37.19 20.21
N ALA A 181 27.82 37.94 20.69
CA ALA A 181 28.04 39.27 21.30
C ALA A 181 28.96 39.22 22.53
N GLU A 182 28.91 38.12 23.29
CA GLU A 182 29.82 37.84 24.43
C GLU A 182 31.25 37.44 23.99
N GLY A 183 31.52 37.35 22.68
CA GLY A 183 32.81 36.99 22.13
C GLY A 183 33.07 35.48 21.98
N LYS A 184 32.05 34.62 22.17
CA LYS A 184 32.15 33.20 21.91
C LYS A 184 32.06 32.90 20.40
N THR A 185 33.06 32.19 19.87
CA THR A 185 33.11 31.80 18.47
C THR A 185 32.68 30.37 18.31
N VAL A 186 31.69 30.13 17.45
CA VAL A 186 31.19 28.80 17.10
C VAL A 186 31.82 28.35 15.79
N THR A 187 32.58 27.24 15.82
CA THR A 187 33.30 26.70 14.65
C THR A 187 32.62 25.51 14.02
N ALA A 188 31.59 24.97 14.67
CA ALA A 188 30.79 23.86 14.15
C ALA A 188 29.32 24.01 14.56
N ILE A 189 28.44 23.75 13.65
CA ILE A 189 27.00 23.72 13.90
C ILE A 189 26.48 22.27 13.98
N ALA A 190 25.42 22.07 14.75
CA ALA A 190 24.80 20.76 14.92
C ALA A 190 23.67 20.56 13.92
N LEU A 191 23.73 19.47 13.18
CA LEU A 191 22.59 18.96 12.40
C LEU A 191 21.71 18.12 13.33
N ARG A 192 20.44 18.47 13.45
CA ARG A 192 19.52 17.89 14.45
C ARG A 192 18.33 17.20 13.79
N ALA A 193 17.83 16.16 14.45
CA ALA A 193 16.60 15.45 14.03
C ALA A 193 15.37 16.38 14.14
N PRO A 194 14.61 16.59 13.06
CA PRO A 194 13.40 17.40 13.09
C PRO A 194 12.22 16.66 13.72
N ILE A 195 12.23 15.33 13.68
CA ILE A 195 11.23 14.41 14.27
C ILE A 195 11.92 13.36 15.13
N SER A 196 11.16 12.67 15.97
CA SER A 196 11.60 11.41 16.60
C SER A 196 11.34 10.25 15.65
N GLY A 197 12.22 9.26 15.60
CA GLY A 197 12.11 8.10 14.72
C GLY A 197 13.40 7.29 14.68
N THR A 198 13.54 6.46 13.68
CA THR A 198 14.74 5.66 13.40
C THR A 198 15.50 6.26 12.24
N VAL A 199 16.81 6.31 12.32
CA VAL A 199 17.70 6.73 11.22
C VAL A 199 17.78 5.58 10.22
N GLU A 200 17.12 5.72 9.06
CA GLU A 200 17.08 4.66 8.04
C GLU A 200 18.28 4.71 7.10
N MET A 201 18.78 5.93 6.81
CA MET A 201 19.86 6.10 5.87
C MET A 201 20.78 7.26 6.28
N ILE A 202 22.07 7.08 6.07
CA ILE A 202 23.11 8.10 6.22
C ILE A 202 23.85 8.24 4.89
N SER A 203 23.57 9.32 4.16
CA SER A 203 24.08 9.55 2.79
C SER A 203 25.42 10.31 2.73
N ALA A 204 26.12 10.45 3.87
CA ALA A 204 27.35 11.23 3.93
C ALA A 204 28.39 10.61 4.86
N GLN A 205 29.65 10.98 4.66
CA GLN A 205 30.80 10.48 5.42
C GLN A 205 31.49 11.59 6.19
N THR A 206 32.18 11.23 7.28
CA THR A 206 33.03 12.18 8.02
C THR A 206 34.12 12.74 7.11
N GLY A 207 34.26 14.06 7.10
CA GLY A 207 35.20 14.80 6.23
C GLY A 207 34.61 15.18 4.87
N GLN A 208 33.48 14.63 4.48
CA GLN A 208 32.82 14.96 3.21
C GLN A 208 32.19 16.37 3.28
N TYR A 209 32.29 17.10 2.18
CA TYR A 209 31.51 18.32 1.98
C TYR A 209 30.10 17.98 1.56
N VAL A 210 29.10 18.58 2.21
CA VAL A 210 27.68 18.44 1.89
C VAL A 210 27.08 19.81 1.59
N ASP A 211 26.22 19.87 0.58
CA ASP A 211 25.53 21.09 0.20
C ASP A 211 24.23 21.26 1.02
N SER A 212 23.71 22.49 1.07
CA SER A 212 22.44 22.82 1.74
C SER A 212 21.21 22.10 1.18
N GLN A 213 21.27 21.56 -0.04
CA GLN A 213 20.18 20.80 -0.67
C GLN A 213 20.38 19.29 -0.60
N GLN A 214 21.54 18.84 -0.13
CA GLN A 214 21.86 17.43 -0.05
C GLN A 214 21.26 16.81 1.21
N GLU A 215 20.47 15.76 1.04
CA GLU A 215 19.99 14.93 2.15
C GLU A 215 21.18 14.19 2.78
N VAL A 216 21.33 14.32 4.09
CA VAL A 216 22.39 13.68 4.87
C VAL A 216 21.84 12.52 5.69
N PHE A 217 20.66 12.68 6.26
CA PHE A 217 19.97 11.63 7.02
C PHE A 217 18.52 11.51 6.57
N HIS A 218 18.04 10.28 6.51
CA HIS A 218 16.64 9.94 6.39
C HIS A 218 16.13 9.36 7.70
N ILE A 219 15.09 9.97 8.29
CA ILE A 219 14.51 9.55 9.57
C ILE A 219 13.06 9.17 9.35
N VAL A 220 12.67 7.98 9.83
CA VAL A 220 11.32 7.46 9.70
C VAL A 220 10.76 7.11 11.08
N ASN A 221 9.54 7.53 11.34
CA ASN A 221 8.78 7.15 12.51
C ASN A 221 7.75 6.08 12.12
N PHE A 222 8.03 4.83 12.44
CA PHE A 222 7.17 3.70 12.09
C PHE A 222 5.88 3.60 12.93
N ASN A 223 5.69 4.44 13.95
CA ASN A 223 4.46 4.42 14.75
C ASN A 223 3.22 4.85 13.94
N ASP A 224 3.42 5.56 12.82
CA ASP A 224 2.35 6.02 11.92
C ASP A 224 2.32 5.22 10.60
N ILE A 225 2.68 3.93 10.65
CA ILE A 225 2.59 3.06 9.48
C ILE A 225 1.13 2.71 9.20
N TYR A 226 0.77 2.64 7.93
CA TYR A 226 -0.57 2.27 7.47
C TYR A 226 -0.49 1.37 6.23
N ALA A 227 -1.56 0.62 5.99
CA ALA A 227 -1.74 -0.12 4.76
C ALA A 227 -2.34 0.80 3.68
N ASP A 228 -1.65 0.93 2.56
CA ASP A 228 -2.11 1.64 1.37
C ASP A 228 -2.60 0.63 0.34
N LEU A 229 -3.91 0.44 0.28
CA LEU A 229 -4.59 -0.56 -0.56
C LEU A 229 -5.03 0.07 -1.87
N LEU A 230 -4.87 -0.65 -2.97
CA LEU A 230 -5.39 -0.28 -4.28
C LEU A 230 -6.73 -0.97 -4.52
N VAL A 231 -7.81 -0.20 -4.46
CA VAL A 231 -9.18 -0.68 -4.69
C VAL A 231 -9.63 -0.26 -6.09
N PHE A 232 -10.11 -1.24 -6.87
CA PHE A 232 -10.60 -0.98 -8.22
C PHE A 232 -11.93 -0.22 -8.22
N GLU A 233 -12.17 0.55 -9.30
CA GLU A 233 -13.38 1.37 -9.48
C GLU A 233 -14.67 0.57 -9.27
N LYS A 234 -14.76 -0.67 -9.77
CA LYS A 234 -15.92 -1.55 -9.65
C LYS A 234 -16.30 -1.90 -8.20
N ASP A 235 -15.30 -1.96 -7.31
CA ASP A 235 -15.47 -2.37 -5.92
C ASP A 235 -15.65 -1.18 -4.95
N LEU A 236 -15.25 0.02 -5.39
CA LEU A 236 -15.30 1.25 -4.58
C LEU A 236 -16.69 1.58 -4.00
N PRO A 237 -17.82 1.36 -4.71
CA PRO A 237 -19.16 1.63 -4.16
C PRO A 237 -19.48 0.82 -2.88
N ARG A 238 -18.78 -0.29 -2.65
CA ARG A 238 -18.94 -1.18 -1.50
C ARG A 238 -18.05 -0.81 -0.31
N ILE A 239 -17.09 0.08 -0.50
CA ILE A 239 -16.09 0.43 0.51
C ILE A 239 -16.55 1.64 1.32
N ARG A 240 -16.39 1.56 2.64
CA ARG A 240 -16.72 2.63 3.61
C ARG A 240 -15.61 2.79 4.64
N VAL A 241 -15.42 4.01 5.10
CA VAL A 241 -14.54 4.29 6.23
C VAL A 241 -15.06 3.57 7.49
N GLY A 242 -14.16 2.95 8.24
CA GLY A 242 -14.47 2.18 9.45
C GLY A 242 -14.68 0.68 9.22
N GLN A 243 -14.74 0.19 7.97
CA GLN A 243 -14.79 -1.24 7.70
C GLN A 243 -13.52 -1.94 8.19
N ALA A 244 -13.71 -3.15 8.71
CA ALA A 244 -12.61 -4.02 9.11
C ALA A 244 -11.88 -4.56 7.87
N VAL A 245 -10.58 -4.72 8.01
CA VAL A 245 -9.71 -5.30 6.98
C VAL A 245 -8.81 -6.34 7.63
N ASP A 246 -8.80 -7.53 7.08
CA ASP A 246 -7.86 -8.59 7.42
C ASP A 246 -6.70 -8.55 6.43
N PHE A 247 -5.48 -8.43 6.94
CA PHE A 247 -4.26 -8.34 6.14
C PHE A 247 -3.46 -9.63 6.19
N GLU A 248 -2.90 -9.99 5.06
CA GLU A 248 -1.94 -11.06 4.94
C GLU A 248 -0.68 -10.53 4.24
N LEU A 249 0.47 -10.62 4.92
CA LEU A 249 1.75 -10.22 4.35
C LEU A 249 2.24 -11.30 3.38
N LYS A 250 2.58 -10.92 2.15
CA LYS A 250 3.09 -11.87 1.13
C LYS A 250 4.49 -12.42 1.45
N SER A 251 5.24 -11.74 2.30
CA SER A 251 6.61 -12.11 2.70
C SER A 251 6.68 -13.07 3.87
N SER A 252 5.63 -13.17 4.69
CA SER A 252 5.56 -14.06 5.85
C SER A 252 4.47 -15.09 5.63
N CYS A 253 4.80 -16.37 5.61
CA CYS A 253 3.82 -17.44 5.49
C CYS A 253 2.88 -17.44 6.71
N GLY A 254 1.74 -16.76 6.61
CA GLY A 254 0.61 -16.93 7.51
C GLY A 254 0.41 -15.88 8.60
N ASP A 255 1.22 -14.83 8.68
CA ASP A 255 0.97 -13.75 9.62
C ASP A 255 -0.22 -12.92 9.18
N LYS A 256 -1.30 -12.98 9.97
CA LYS A 256 -2.54 -12.23 9.76
C LYS A 256 -2.60 -11.06 10.72
N PHE A 257 -2.89 -9.91 10.17
CA PHE A 257 -3.08 -8.67 10.90
C PHE A 257 -4.47 -8.14 10.63
N THR A 258 -4.97 -7.33 11.53
CA THR A 258 -6.28 -6.68 11.37
C THR A 258 -6.12 -5.18 11.36
N GLY A 259 -7.11 -4.50 10.84
CA GLY A 259 -7.16 -3.05 10.87
C GLY A 259 -8.48 -2.51 10.40
N LYS A 260 -8.54 -1.19 10.19
CA LYS A 260 -9.76 -0.49 9.78
C LYS A 260 -9.45 0.56 8.73
N ILE A 261 -10.35 0.71 7.77
CA ILE A 261 -10.27 1.78 6.77
C ILE A 261 -10.39 3.13 7.46
N THR A 262 -9.38 3.99 7.25
CA THR A 262 -9.33 5.35 7.78
C THR A 262 -9.68 6.40 6.75
N SER A 263 -9.31 6.17 5.48
CA SER A 263 -9.63 7.11 4.40
C SER A 263 -9.72 6.42 3.05
N ILE A 264 -10.52 7.00 2.17
CA ILE A 264 -10.74 6.53 0.81
C ILE A 264 -10.37 7.68 -0.13
N GLY A 265 -9.40 7.41 -1.02
CA GLY A 265 -8.99 8.34 -2.07
C GLY A 265 -10.12 8.60 -3.06
N ARG A 266 -10.10 9.80 -3.68
CA ARG A 266 -11.05 10.19 -4.72
C ARG A 266 -10.40 10.41 -6.08
N ILE A 267 -9.11 10.14 -6.16
CA ILE A 267 -8.33 10.23 -7.38
C ILE A 267 -8.00 8.82 -7.81
N PHE A 268 -8.24 8.51 -9.08
CA PHE A 268 -7.91 7.22 -9.66
C PHE A 268 -6.57 7.29 -10.38
N ASP A 269 -5.77 6.25 -10.19
CA ASP A 269 -4.63 6.00 -11.06
C ASP A 269 -5.14 5.53 -12.42
N ASN A 270 -4.40 5.87 -13.48
CA ASN A 270 -4.82 5.52 -14.84
C ASN A 270 -4.49 4.07 -15.23
N ASN A 271 -3.51 3.44 -14.56
CA ASN A 271 -3.11 2.07 -14.89
C ASN A 271 -2.48 1.38 -13.66
N PRO A 272 -3.20 0.49 -12.96
CA PRO A 272 -4.62 0.13 -13.16
C PRO A 272 -5.60 1.23 -12.71
N LYS A 273 -6.86 1.18 -13.18
CA LYS A 273 -7.90 2.12 -12.75
C LYS A 273 -8.36 1.80 -11.33
N ALA A 274 -7.61 2.26 -10.35
CA ALA A 274 -7.77 2.00 -8.93
C ALA A 274 -7.59 3.28 -8.12
N THR A 275 -8.10 3.32 -6.91
CA THR A 275 -7.87 4.40 -5.96
C THR A 275 -7.22 3.89 -4.69
N HIS A 276 -6.50 4.77 -4.00
CA HIS A 276 -5.83 4.47 -2.75
C HIS A 276 -6.82 4.47 -1.58
N VAL A 277 -6.87 3.38 -0.84
CA VAL A 277 -7.64 3.24 0.40
C VAL A 277 -6.66 2.97 1.53
N ARG A 278 -6.65 3.88 2.52
CA ARG A 278 -5.76 3.76 3.67
C ARG A 278 -6.48 3.07 4.81
N ALA A 279 -5.78 2.14 5.43
CA ALA A 279 -6.25 1.45 6.62
C ALA A 279 -5.17 1.41 7.69
N THR A 280 -5.57 1.48 8.96
CA THR A 280 -4.68 1.16 10.08
C THR A 280 -4.27 -0.30 9.99
N ILE A 281 -3.13 -0.64 10.58
CA ILE A 281 -2.71 -2.02 10.79
C ILE A 281 -2.42 -2.21 12.27
N GLU A 282 -3.03 -3.21 12.88
CA GLU A 282 -2.86 -3.55 14.28
C GLU A 282 -1.90 -4.76 14.38
N GLY A 283 -0.75 -4.55 15.03
CA GLY A 283 0.27 -5.58 15.19
C GLY A 283 1.53 -5.02 15.84
N PRO A 284 2.56 -5.85 16.08
CA PRO A 284 3.80 -5.41 16.70
C PRO A 284 4.58 -4.48 15.74
N GLU A 285 4.77 -3.24 16.17
CA GLU A 285 5.37 -2.13 15.38
C GLU A 285 6.76 -2.46 14.79
N HIS A 286 7.52 -3.37 15.43
CA HIS A 286 8.87 -3.72 15.00
C HIS A 286 8.94 -4.77 13.89
N GLU A 287 7.81 -5.31 13.45
CA GLU A 287 7.74 -6.29 12.35
C GLU A 287 7.41 -5.64 11.01
N PHE A 288 7.05 -4.35 11.01
CA PHE A 288 6.64 -3.66 9.82
C PHE A 288 7.78 -2.83 9.22
N ALA A 289 8.02 -3.01 7.94
CA ALA A 289 8.89 -2.16 7.14
C ALA A 289 8.08 -1.47 6.03
N GLU A 290 8.47 -0.25 5.69
CA GLU A 290 7.87 0.46 4.57
C GLU A 290 8.12 -0.30 3.26
N GLY A 291 7.10 -0.34 2.40
CA GLY A 291 7.18 -1.03 1.12
C GLY A 291 6.84 -2.52 1.14
N LEU A 292 6.60 -3.14 2.30
CA LEU A 292 6.14 -4.54 2.35
C LEU A 292 4.79 -4.69 1.66
N TYR A 293 4.70 -5.67 0.75
CA TYR A 293 3.47 -5.99 0.04
C TYR A 293 2.52 -6.83 0.91
N LEU A 294 1.25 -6.47 0.84
CA LEU A 294 0.17 -7.15 1.54
C LEU A 294 -1.07 -7.32 0.66
N CYS A 295 -1.89 -8.29 1.03
CA CYS A 295 -3.24 -8.45 0.54
C CYS A 295 -4.20 -8.11 1.69
N GLY A 296 -5.15 -7.22 1.44
CA GLY A 296 -6.20 -6.85 2.40
C GLY A 296 -7.54 -7.43 1.94
N LYS A 297 -8.25 -8.11 2.83
CA LYS A 297 -9.64 -8.54 2.66
C LYS A 297 -10.53 -7.58 3.42
N ILE A 298 -11.20 -6.72 2.70
CA ILE A 298 -12.08 -5.68 3.25
C ILE A 298 -13.46 -6.29 3.45
N ALA A 299 -13.95 -6.34 4.68
CA ALA A 299 -15.29 -6.78 4.99
C ALA A 299 -16.31 -5.77 4.46
N THR A 300 -17.27 -6.26 3.64
CA THR A 300 -18.35 -5.44 3.08
C THR A 300 -19.71 -5.99 3.51
N ASP A 301 -20.78 -5.31 3.14
CA ASP A 301 -22.12 -5.76 3.46
C ASP A 301 -22.39 -7.17 2.92
N THR A 302 -23.16 -7.96 3.66
CA THR A 302 -23.59 -9.30 3.25
C THR A 302 -24.43 -9.22 1.97
N GLN A 303 -24.24 -10.19 1.10
CA GLN A 303 -24.99 -10.32 -0.14
C GLN A 303 -25.80 -11.61 -0.12
N GLN A 304 -27.10 -11.50 -0.42
CA GLN A 304 -27.92 -12.67 -0.66
C GLN A 304 -27.68 -13.18 -2.08
N ALA A 305 -27.31 -14.45 -2.19
CA ALA A 305 -27.09 -15.11 -3.48
C ALA A 305 -27.72 -16.53 -3.49
N PRO A 306 -28.07 -17.03 -4.67
CA PRO A 306 -28.54 -18.41 -4.81
C PRO A 306 -27.45 -19.38 -4.39
N ALA A 307 -27.75 -20.26 -3.46
CA ALA A 307 -26.77 -21.20 -2.93
C ALA A 307 -27.37 -22.56 -2.66
N LEU A 308 -26.54 -23.57 -2.78
CA LEU A 308 -26.87 -24.94 -2.37
C LEU A 308 -25.87 -25.39 -1.30
N SER A 309 -26.21 -26.41 -0.52
CA SER A 309 -25.24 -27.04 0.36
C SER A 309 -24.12 -27.69 -0.47
N THR A 310 -22.91 -27.78 0.08
CA THR A 310 -21.78 -28.45 -0.60
C THR A 310 -22.14 -29.89 -1.03
N GLU A 311 -23.01 -30.56 -0.27
CA GLU A 311 -23.52 -31.93 -0.58
C GLU A 311 -24.50 -32.01 -1.73
N SER A 312 -25.02 -30.86 -2.18
CA SER A 312 -26.01 -30.75 -3.28
C SER A 312 -25.36 -30.47 -4.62
N VAL A 313 -24.04 -30.25 -4.66
CA VAL A 313 -23.28 -29.95 -5.87
C VAL A 313 -22.18 -30.98 -6.02
N VAL A 314 -22.10 -31.62 -7.19
CA VAL A 314 -21.11 -32.65 -7.50
C VAL A 314 -20.30 -32.26 -8.72
N ASP A 315 -19.03 -32.65 -8.71
CA ASP A 315 -18.14 -32.45 -9.85
C ASP A 315 -18.03 -33.73 -10.67
N PHE A 316 -18.25 -33.60 -11.97
CA PHE A 316 -18.17 -34.71 -12.92
C PHE A 316 -17.65 -34.20 -14.27
N ALA A 317 -16.71 -34.93 -14.87
CA ALA A 317 -16.12 -34.63 -16.15
C ALA A 317 -15.63 -33.16 -16.27
N GLY A 318 -15.01 -32.61 -15.18
CA GLY A 318 -14.48 -31.23 -15.16
C GLY A 318 -15.52 -30.13 -15.02
N LYS A 319 -16.82 -30.48 -14.83
CA LYS A 319 -17.91 -29.55 -14.63
C LYS A 319 -18.62 -29.82 -13.30
N SER A 320 -19.28 -28.80 -12.74
CA SER A 320 -20.09 -28.93 -11.52
C SER A 320 -21.57 -29.03 -11.88
N TYR A 321 -22.30 -29.93 -11.22
CA TYR A 321 -23.69 -30.19 -11.46
C TYR A 321 -24.51 -30.10 -10.16
N ALA A 322 -25.70 -29.51 -10.27
CA ALA A 322 -26.77 -29.62 -9.31
C ALA A 322 -27.95 -30.34 -9.99
N PHE A 323 -28.85 -30.90 -9.23
CA PHE A 323 -29.97 -31.66 -9.78
C PHE A 323 -31.29 -30.95 -9.51
N THR A 324 -32.11 -30.77 -10.56
CA THR A 324 -33.52 -30.41 -10.39
C THR A 324 -34.38 -31.68 -10.39
N ALA A 325 -35.49 -31.66 -9.69
CA ALA A 325 -36.35 -32.82 -9.50
C ALA A 325 -37.76 -32.53 -9.93
N THR A 326 -38.36 -33.49 -10.66
CA THR A 326 -39.78 -33.53 -10.98
C THR A 326 -40.38 -34.81 -10.45
N HIS A 327 -41.62 -34.76 -9.91
CA HIS A 327 -42.32 -35.92 -9.36
C HIS A 327 -43.56 -36.22 -10.19
N ALA A 328 -43.68 -37.44 -10.68
CA ALA A 328 -44.84 -37.92 -11.41
C ALA A 328 -45.04 -39.43 -11.19
N ALA A 329 -46.28 -39.87 -11.03
CA ALA A 329 -46.68 -41.30 -10.93
C ALA A 329 -45.88 -42.11 -9.86
N GLY A 330 -45.46 -41.50 -8.73
CA GLY A 330 -44.73 -42.21 -7.66
C GLY A 330 -43.24 -42.39 -7.95
N GLN A 331 -42.71 -41.64 -8.92
CA GLN A 331 -41.28 -41.61 -9.28
C GLN A 331 -40.78 -40.20 -9.34
N TRP A 332 -39.52 -40.03 -8.96
CA TRP A 332 -38.76 -38.78 -9.06
C TRP A 332 -37.81 -38.87 -10.24
N THR A 333 -37.88 -37.87 -11.13
CA THR A 333 -36.93 -37.71 -12.23
C THR A 333 -36.00 -36.56 -11.90
N PHE A 334 -34.70 -36.82 -11.90
CA PHE A 334 -33.66 -35.87 -11.65
C PHE A 334 -33.02 -35.44 -12.96
N HIS A 335 -32.97 -34.12 -13.17
CA HIS A 335 -32.39 -33.51 -14.35
C HIS A 335 -31.10 -32.80 -13.93
N PRO A 336 -29.94 -33.18 -14.47
CA PRO A 336 -28.67 -32.50 -14.17
C PRO A 336 -28.68 -31.09 -14.75
N VAL A 337 -28.25 -30.13 -13.93
CA VAL A 337 -28.08 -28.74 -14.31
C VAL A 337 -26.63 -28.36 -14.08
N GLU A 338 -25.95 -28.00 -15.14
CA GLU A 338 -24.60 -27.46 -15.04
C GLU A 338 -24.60 -26.13 -14.27
N VAL A 339 -23.75 -26.01 -13.26
CA VAL A 339 -23.62 -24.83 -12.40
C VAL A 339 -22.17 -24.38 -12.30
N THR A 340 -21.97 -23.07 -12.26
CA THR A 340 -20.65 -22.50 -11.93
C THR A 340 -20.60 -22.24 -10.45
N ARG A 341 -19.62 -22.81 -9.75
CA ARG A 341 -19.31 -22.46 -8.36
C ARG A 341 -18.62 -21.11 -8.32
N ILE A 342 -19.17 -20.16 -7.57
CA ILE A 342 -18.60 -18.80 -7.44
C ILE A 342 -17.75 -18.70 -6.17
N ARG A 343 -18.33 -19.11 -5.04
CA ARG A 343 -17.65 -19.14 -3.73
C ARG A 343 -18.29 -20.16 -2.80
N GLU A 344 -17.53 -20.57 -1.80
CA GLU A 344 -17.99 -21.47 -0.76
C GLU A 344 -17.78 -20.84 0.62
N GLU A 345 -18.84 -20.86 1.45
CA GLU A 345 -18.78 -20.34 2.82
C GLU A 345 -19.68 -21.18 3.74
N LYS A 346 -19.14 -21.62 4.87
CA LYS A 346 -19.89 -22.35 5.92
C LYS A 346 -20.72 -23.53 5.43
N GLY A 347 -20.22 -24.29 4.43
CA GLY A 347 -20.88 -25.46 3.87
C GLY A 347 -21.97 -25.15 2.84
N PHE A 348 -22.06 -23.90 2.38
CA PHE A 348 -22.88 -23.47 1.26
C PHE A 348 -22.02 -22.99 0.10
N VAL A 349 -22.44 -23.34 -1.11
CA VAL A 349 -21.79 -22.94 -2.36
C VAL A 349 -22.73 -21.99 -3.11
N GLU A 350 -22.26 -20.78 -3.39
CA GLU A 350 -22.95 -19.87 -4.31
C GLU A 350 -22.84 -20.44 -5.72
N ILE A 351 -23.99 -20.62 -6.37
CA ILE A 351 -24.07 -21.22 -7.70
C ILE A 351 -24.67 -20.24 -8.72
N LEU A 352 -24.12 -20.30 -9.93
CA LEU A 352 -24.73 -19.69 -11.11
C LEU A 352 -25.15 -20.82 -12.06
N PRO A 353 -26.45 -21.12 -12.18
CA PRO A 353 -26.93 -22.11 -13.13
C PRO A 353 -26.67 -21.67 -14.58
N ALA A 354 -26.21 -22.57 -15.44
CA ALA A 354 -25.96 -22.29 -16.86
C ALA A 354 -27.24 -21.89 -17.61
N ARG A 355 -28.41 -22.34 -17.11
CA ARG A 355 -29.74 -21.92 -17.58
C ARG A 355 -30.60 -21.47 -16.41
N THR A 356 -31.29 -20.35 -16.55
CA THR A 356 -32.21 -19.86 -15.51
C THR A 356 -33.30 -20.90 -15.22
N PRO A 357 -33.40 -21.43 -13.99
CA PRO A 357 -34.47 -22.39 -13.65
C PRO A 357 -35.83 -21.75 -13.80
N LEU A 358 -36.82 -22.54 -14.25
CA LEU A 358 -38.21 -22.08 -14.31
C LEU A 358 -38.74 -21.82 -12.89
N SER A 359 -39.67 -20.88 -12.76
CA SER A 359 -40.35 -20.61 -11.49
C SER A 359 -41.05 -21.87 -10.99
N GLY A 360 -40.79 -22.27 -9.74
CA GLY A 360 -41.36 -23.50 -9.15
C GLY A 360 -40.50 -24.75 -9.31
N THR A 361 -39.31 -24.66 -9.94
CA THR A 361 -38.36 -25.78 -10.04
C THR A 361 -37.88 -26.19 -8.66
N GLN A 362 -37.94 -27.47 -8.32
CA GLN A 362 -37.37 -28.03 -7.09
C GLN A 362 -35.94 -28.52 -7.35
N PHE A 363 -35.05 -28.22 -6.44
CA PHE A 363 -33.66 -28.70 -6.44
C PHE A 363 -33.50 -29.81 -5.39
N ALA A 364 -32.63 -30.77 -5.67
CA ALA A 364 -32.13 -31.67 -4.65
C ALA A 364 -31.18 -30.88 -3.70
N LEU A 365 -31.61 -30.73 -2.45
CA LEU A 365 -30.88 -29.97 -1.42
C LEU A 365 -29.90 -30.86 -0.63
N SER A 366 -29.85 -32.16 -0.90
CA SER A 366 -28.90 -33.13 -0.37
C SER A 366 -28.80 -34.35 -1.30
N GLY A 367 -27.72 -35.16 -1.14
CA GLY A 367 -27.60 -36.42 -1.80
C GLY A 367 -27.22 -36.43 -3.28
N ALA A 368 -26.68 -35.34 -3.80
CA ALA A 368 -26.28 -35.21 -5.22
C ALA A 368 -25.29 -36.29 -5.67
N TYR A 369 -24.39 -36.73 -4.78
CA TYR A 369 -23.45 -37.81 -5.06
C TYR A 369 -24.19 -39.16 -5.36
N TYR A 370 -25.25 -39.47 -4.61
CA TYR A 370 -26.03 -40.68 -4.83
C TYR A 370 -26.80 -40.63 -6.14
N ILE A 371 -27.37 -39.45 -6.46
CA ILE A 371 -28.07 -39.24 -7.75
C ILE A 371 -27.09 -39.44 -8.92
N LEU A 372 -25.89 -38.88 -8.83
CA LEU A 372 -24.85 -39.08 -9.85
C LEU A 372 -24.41 -40.55 -9.94
N SER A 373 -24.31 -41.24 -8.81
CA SER A 373 -23.93 -42.66 -8.78
C SER A 373 -24.98 -43.56 -9.47
N GLU A 374 -26.26 -43.33 -9.22
CA GLU A 374 -27.33 -44.06 -9.89
C GLU A 374 -27.42 -43.73 -11.39
N MET A 375 -27.13 -42.51 -11.76
CA MET A 375 -27.04 -42.09 -13.15
C MET A 375 -25.95 -42.84 -13.91
N LYS A 376 -24.78 -43.03 -13.31
CA LYS A 376 -23.67 -43.80 -13.88
C LYS A 376 -24.01 -45.28 -14.03
N LYS A 377 -24.75 -45.89 -13.07
CA LYS A 377 -25.22 -47.28 -13.18
C LYS A 377 -26.19 -47.47 -14.33
N ALA A 378 -27.11 -46.52 -14.54
CA ALA A 378 -28.06 -46.55 -15.65
C ALA A 378 -27.35 -46.49 -17.02
N GLU A 379 -26.21 -45.78 -17.13
CA GLU A 379 -25.39 -45.72 -18.33
C GLU A 379 -24.61 -47.01 -18.59
N THR A 380 -24.13 -47.68 -17.53
CA THR A 380 -23.31 -48.90 -17.66
C THR A 380 -24.14 -50.17 -17.85
N GLY A 381 -25.46 -50.11 -17.71
CA GLY A 381 -26.35 -51.25 -17.95
C GLY A 381 -26.23 -52.38 -16.90
N GLU A 382 -25.67 -52.11 -15.72
CA GLU A 382 -25.62 -53.05 -14.60
C GLU A 382 -26.95 -52.95 -13.81
N GLU A 383 -27.96 -53.70 -14.25
CA GLU A 383 -29.11 -54.09 -13.41
C GLU A 383 -28.68 -55.25 -12.48
N ASP A 384 -28.76 -55.05 -11.17
CA ASP A 384 -28.71 -56.12 -10.16
C ASP A 384 -30.07 -56.79 -10.02
#